data_b0f8c846db264612246590d94d3b9aa0
#
_entry.id   b0f8c846db264612246590d94d3b9aa0
#
_cell.length_a   1.000
_cell.length_b   1.000
_cell.length_c   1.000
_cell.angle_alpha   90.00
_cell.angle_beta   90.00
_cell.angle_gamma   90.00
#
_symmetry.space_group_name_H-M   'P 1'
#
loop_
_entity.id
_entity.type
_entity.pdbx_description
1 polymer ?
#
loop_
_entity_poly.entity_id
_entity_poly.type
_entity_poly.pdbx_seq_one_letter_code
_entity_poly.pdbx_strand_id
1 'polypeptide(L)'
;KTDVAEGATTLEADPQGRWVFVVNPEARAVDIIDTAAARLSRRVALDEKPSHVLFSSIFAYVYHADSSNLSLVKLSALADAEAAPVLIIPMGVERPEGRLVRPGLLPMDLLPDEGGAVVANPVEKVIYFYTDGMMSPTGSFKTWASNPLGVILYDRSLRERGNSGVYETVTRLDEPGVYDVP
;
A
#
# COMPACT_ATOMS: atom_id res chain seq x y z
N LYS A 1 -20.94 -15.12 5.90
CA LYS A 1 -21.22 -13.69 5.64
C LYS A 1 -20.70 -12.92 6.84
N THR A 2 -19.83 -11.95 6.61
CA THR A 2 -19.30 -11.07 7.67
C THR A 2 -19.90 -9.69 7.46
N ASP A 3 -20.46 -9.11 8.52
CA ASP A 3 -21.04 -7.78 8.46
C ASP A 3 -19.93 -6.74 8.73
N VAL A 4 -19.71 -5.87 7.75
CA VAL A 4 -18.82 -4.70 7.82
C VAL A 4 -19.66 -3.42 7.86
N ALA A 5 -19.06 -2.30 8.22
CA ALA A 5 -19.76 -1.03 8.23
C ALA A 5 -20.23 -0.65 6.83
N GLU A 6 -21.40 -0.01 6.74
CA GLU A 6 -21.90 0.60 5.53
C GLU A 6 -20.92 1.68 5.03
N GLY A 7 -20.77 1.82 3.70
CA GLY A 7 -19.84 2.77 3.11
C GLY A 7 -18.44 2.23 2.81
N ALA A 8 -18.24 0.90 2.89
CA ALA A 8 -17.01 0.26 2.45
C ALA A 8 -16.77 0.48 0.94
N THR A 9 -15.55 0.87 0.55
CA THR A 9 -15.21 1.20 -0.84
C THR A 9 -14.21 0.24 -1.46
N THR A 10 -13.29 -0.29 -0.68
CA THR A 10 -12.19 -1.14 -1.15
C THR A 10 -11.93 -2.23 -0.13
N LEU A 11 -11.50 -3.38 -0.60
CA LEU A 11 -11.01 -4.46 0.23
C LEU A 11 -9.73 -5.03 -0.36
N GLU A 12 -8.77 -5.33 0.51
CA GLU A 12 -7.49 -5.93 0.15
C GLU A 12 -7.15 -7.03 1.14
N ALA A 13 -6.57 -8.12 0.64
CA ALA A 13 -6.07 -9.21 1.47
C ALA A 13 -4.57 -9.08 1.68
N ASP A 14 -4.10 -9.42 2.88
CA ASP A 14 -2.67 -9.52 3.12
C ASP A 14 -2.06 -10.67 2.27
N PRO A 15 -0.75 -10.63 1.96
CA PRO A 15 -0.11 -11.62 1.07
C PRO A 15 -0.24 -13.07 1.54
N GLN A 16 -0.45 -13.29 2.84
CA GLN A 16 -0.64 -14.61 3.43
C GLN A 16 -2.11 -15.06 3.42
N GLY A 17 -3.02 -14.18 3.04
CA GLY A 17 -4.46 -14.44 3.03
C GLY A 17 -5.08 -14.60 4.42
N ARG A 18 -4.38 -14.20 5.47
CA ARG A 18 -4.83 -14.30 6.87
C ARG A 18 -5.80 -13.18 7.23
N TRP A 19 -5.55 -11.97 6.74
CA TRP A 19 -6.31 -10.78 7.06
C TRP A 19 -6.88 -10.14 5.80
N VAL A 20 -8.12 -9.69 5.88
CA VAL A 20 -8.72 -8.83 4.86
C VAL A 20 -9.05 -7.49 5.48
N PHE A 21 -8.55 -6.43 4.87
CA PHE A 21 -8.79 -5.06 5.26
C PHE A 21 -9.88 -4.48 4.38
N VAL A 22 -10.94 -3.99 5.01
CA VAL A 22 -12.07 -3.34 4.35
C VAL A 22 -12.03 -1.86 4.68
N VAL A 23 -11.78 -1.07 3.66
CA VAL A 23 -11.62 0.39 3.79
C VAL A 23 -12.98 1.07 3.82
N ASN A 24 -13.22 1.87 4.85
CA ASN A 24 -14.43 2.66 4.99
C ASN A 24 -14.10 4.13 5.22
N PRO A 25 -14.09 4.96 4.16
CA PRO A 25 -13.78 6.38 4.26
C PRO A 25 -14.78 7.18 5.12
N GLU A 26 -16.05 6.85 5.03
CA GLU A 26 -17.10 7.58 5.77
C GLU A 26 -17.04 7.31 7.28
N ALA A 27 -16.72 6.07 7.64
CA ALA A 27 -16.51 5.71 9.05
C ALA A 27 -15.13 6.12 9.57
N ARG A 28 -14.22 6.61 8.69
CA ARG A 28 -12.81 6.85 9.00
C ARG A 28 -12.18 5.64 9.69
N ALA A 29 -12.37 4.48 9.10
CA ALA A 29 -11.94 3.24 9.70
C ALA A 29 -11.54 2.20 8.66
N VAL A 30 -10.80 1.22 9.13
CA VAL A 30 -10.54 -0.02 8.40
C VAL A 30 -11.08 -1.18 9.26
N ASP A 31 -11.98 -1.95 8.68
CA ASP A 31 -12.47 -3.19 9.27
C ASP A 31 -11.53 -4.33 8.90
N ILE A 32 -11.04 -5.07 9.87
CA ILE A 32 -10.11 -6.18 9.67
C ILE A 32 -10.82 -7.50 9.93
N ILE A 33 -10.90 -8.31 8.89
CA ILE A 33 -11.53 -9.63 8.91
C ILE A 33 -10.45 -10.69 9.09
N ASP A 34 -10.65 -11.58 10.05
CA ASP A 34 -9.90 -12.81 10.22
C ASP A 34 -10.50 -13.87 9.29
N THR A 35 -9.77 -14.26 8.26
CA THR A 35 -10.25 -15.22 7.26
C THR A 35 -10.39 -16.63 7.83
N ALA A 36 -9.49 -17.03 8.75
CA ALA A 36 -9.55 -18.35 9.38
C ALA A 36 -10.76 -18.47 10.32
N ALA A 37 -11.11 -17.39 11.03
CA ALA A 37 -12.28 -17.36 11.89
C ALA A 37 -13.56 -16.94 11.15
N ALA A 38 -13.45 -16.52 9.88
CA ALA A 38 -14.52 -16.01 9.04
C ALA A 38 -15.38 -14.92 9.71
N ARG A 39 -14.74 -14.03 10.47
CA ARG A 39 -15.41 -12.96 11.23
C ARG A 39 -14.62 -11.67 11.26
N LEU A 40 -15.33 -10.58 11.56
CA LEU A 40 -14.70 -9.31 11.89
C LEU A 40 -13.84 -9.50 13.15
N SER A 41 -12.54 -9.27 13.00
CA SER A 41 -11.59 -9.33 14.11
C SER A 41 -11.63 -8.04 14.89
N ARG A 42 -11.49 -6.91 14.18
CA ARG A 42 -11.50 -5.57 14.80
C ARG A 42 -11.80 -4.49 13.80
N ARG A 43 -12.17 -3.33 14.32
CA ARG A 43 -12.19 -2.06 13.60
C ARG A 43 -11.05 -1.18 14.09
N VAL A 44 -10.25 -0.68 13.16
CA VAL A 44 -9.21 0.30 13.43
C VAL A 44 -9.74 1.67 13.03
N ALA A 45 -9.97 2.53 14.03
CA ALA A 45 -10.35 3.92 13.79
C ALA A 45 -9.12 4.71 13.34
N LEU A 46 -9.33 5.63 12.41
CA LEU A 46 -8.32 6.48 11.80
C LEU A 46 -8.74 7.94 11.93
N ASP A 47 -7.78 8.84 12.06
CA ASP A 47 -8.08 10.28 12.16
C ASP A 47 -8.51 10.85 10.79
N GLU A 48 -8.01 10.26 9.71
CA GLU A 48 -8.21 10.71 8.33
C GLU A 48 -9.06 9.70 7.53
N LYS A 49 -9.57 10.12 6.36
CA LYS A 49 -10.37 9.26 5.48
C LYS A 49 -9.48 8.28 4.70
N PRO A 50 -9.51 6.98 5.01
CA PRO A 50 -8.74 6.00 4.25
C PRO A 50 -9.31 5.82 2.84
N SER A 51 -8.44 5.53 1.88
CA SER A 51 -8.86 5.27 0.49
C SER A 51 -8.26 4.00 -0.10
N HIS A 52 -7.03 3.67 0.23
CA HIS A 52 -6.32 2.48 -0.28
C HIS A 52 -5.52 1.82 0.84
N VAL A 53 -5.30 0.53 0.69
CA VAL A 53 -4.41 -0.27 1.55
C VAL A 53 -3.41 -1.01 0.68
N LEU A 54 -2.18 -1.08 1.15
CA LEU A 54 -1.08 -1.83 0.53
C LEU A 54 -0.36 -2.61 1.64
N PHE A 55 0.02 -3.83 1.38
CA PHE A 55 0.69 -4.68 2.38
C PHE A 55 2.16 -4.88 2.03
N SER A 56 3.06 -4.47 2.92
CA SER A 56 4.42 -4.99 2.95
C SER A 56 4.47 -6.29 3.76
N SER A 57 5.67 -6.83 3.93
CA SER A 57 5.86 -8.02 4.79
C SER A 57 5.56 -7.76 6.28
N ILE A 58 5.60 -6.50 6.73
CA ILE A 58 5.48 -6.12 8.15
C ILE A 58 4.25 -5.26 8.42
N PHE A 59 3.88 -4.37 7.51
CA PHE A 59 2.84 -3.37 7.71
C PHE A 59 1.75 -3.39 6.64
N ALA A 60 0.55 -3.01 7.04
CA ALA A 60 -0.45 -2.48 6.14
C ALA A 60 -0.29 -0.95 6.08
N TYR A 61 0.02 -0.42 4.90
CA TYR A 61 0.06 1.00 4.60
C TYR A 61 -1.32 1.46 4.19
N VAL A 62 -1.89 2.40 4.92
CA VAL A 62 -3.20 2.99 4.61
C VAL A 62 -3.00 4.40 4.08
N TYR A 63 -3.37 4.59 2.83
CA TYR A 63 -3.34 5.90 2.17
C TYR A 63 -4.62 6.68 2.43
N HIS A 64 -4.48 7.97 2.67
CA HIS A 64 -5.57 8.90 2.87
C HIS A 64 -5.63 9.91 1.72
N ALA A 65 -6.80 10.01 1.11
CA ALA A 65 -6.97 10.82 -0.11
C ALA A 65 -6.82 12.34 0.10
N ASP A 66 -7.02 12.78 1.33
CA ASP A 66 -7.07 14.20 1.73
C ASP A 66 -6.12 14.53 2.88
N SER A 67 -5.08 13.73 3.07
CA SER A 67 -4.10 13.88 4.14
C SER A 67 -2.67 13.93 3.60
N SER A 68 -1.80 14.58 4.35
CA SER A 68 -0.35 14.53 4.16
C SER A 68 0.32 13.42 4.99
N ASN A 69 -0.45 12.47 5.47
CA ASN A 69 0.02 11.36 6.28
C ASN A 69 -0.40 10.02 5.70
N LEU A 70 0.37 8.98 6.05
CA LEU A 70 0.01 7.58 5.92
C LEU A 70 -0.24 6.99 7.31
N SER A 71 -1.17 6.07 7.42
CA SER A 71 -1.32 5.25 8.62
C SER A 71 -0.71 3.87 8.38
N LEU A 72 0.06 3.38 9.34
CA LEU A 72 0.66 2.05 9.32
C LEU A 72 0.02 1.18 10.41
N VAL A 73 -0.42 0.00 10.02
CA VAL A 73 -0.92 -1.02 10.94
C VAL A 73 0.05 -2.20 10.91
N LYS A 74 0.67 -2.51 12.05
CA LYS A 74 1.62 -3.63 12.13
C LYS A 74 0.89 -4.96 12.08
N LEU A 75 1.19 -5.81 11.08
CA LEU A 75 0.49 -7.06 10.85
C LEU A 75 0.63 -8.06 12.00
N SER A 76 1.83 -8.14 12.63
CA SER A 76 2.05 -9.04 13.76
C SER A 76 1.21 -8.69 15.00
N ALA A 77 0.82 -7.41 15.16
CA ALA A 77 -0.03 -6.98 16.29
C ALA A 77 -1.52 -7.34 16.10
N LEU A 78 -1.91 -7.81 14.91
CA LEU A 78 -3.31 -8.17 14.65
C LEU A 78 -3.74 -9.47 15.34
N ALA A 79 -2.79 -10.32 15.67
CA ALA A 79 -3.07 -11.57 16.40
C ALA A 79 -3.36 -11.33 17.89
N ASP A 80 -2.90 -10.19 18.44
CA ASP A 80 -3.07 -9.85 19.85
C ASP A 80 -4.47 -9.26 20.09
N ALA A 81 -5.04 -9.55 21.27
CA ALA A 81 -6.37 -9.05 21.64
C ALA A 81 -6.37 -7.53 21.92
N GLU A 82 -5.22 -6.94 22.19
CA GLU A 82 -5.07 -5.51 22.41
C GLU A 82 -5.13 -4.73 21.11
N ALA A 83 -5.43 -3.44 21.20
CA ALA A 83 -5.54 -2.56 20.04
C ALA A 83 -4.20 -2.53 19.28
N ALA A 84 -4.22 -2.87 17.99
CA ALA A 84 -3.06 -2.68 17.14
C ALA A 84 -2.76 -1.18 17.05
N PRO A 85 -1.58 -0.71 17.46
CA PRO A 85 -1.25 0.71 17.38
C PRO A 85 -1.20 1.13 15.91
N VAL A 86 -1.83 2.26 15.62
CA VAL A 86 -1.70 2.92 14.32
C VAL A 86 -0.54 3.89 14.42
N LEU A 87 0.47 3.67 13.60
CA LEU A 87 1.58 4.61 13.46
C LEU A 87 1.25 5.59 12.34
N ILE A 88 1.46 6.87 12.58
CA ILE A 88 1.24 7.91 11.58
C ILE A 88 2.61 8.40 11.10
N ILE A 89 2.82 8.35 9.79
CA ILE A 89 4.05 8.81 9.16
C ILE A 89 3.75 9.89 8.12
N PRO A 90 4.61 10.92 7.98
CA PRO A 90 4.37 12.00 7.04
C PRO A 90 4.56 11.55 5.59
N MET A 91 3.70 12.06 4.71
CA MET A 91 3.77 11.95 3.25
C MET A 91 3.92 13.34 2.62
N GLY A 92 4.90 14.11 3.11
CA GLY A 92 5.09 15.50 2.74
C GLY A 92 4.44 16.47 3.71
N VAL A 93 4.40 17.75 3.32
CA VAL A 93 3.88 18.84 4.14
C VAL A 93 2.53 19.38 3.65
N GLU A 94 2.24 19.22 2.37
CA GLU A 94 1.00 19.69 1.76
C GLU A 94 -0.03 18.57 1.66
N ARG A 95 -1.27 18.88 2.05
CA ARG A 95 -2.39 17.94 1.91
C ARG A 95 -2.77 17.83 0.44
N PRO A 96 -2.85 16.60 -0.10
CA PRO A 96 -3.51 16.40 -1.39
C PRO A 96 -4.96 16.86 -1.28
N GLU A 97 -5.42 17.68 -2.21
CA GLU A 97 -6.85 17.91 -2.34
C GLU A 97 -7.49 16.65 -2.92
N GLY A 98 -8.59 16.18 -2.31
CA GLY A 98 -9.25 14.91 -2.66
C GLY A 98 -9.70 14.78 -4.14
N ARG A 99 -9.64 15.85 -4.91
CA ARG A 99 -9.85 15.87 -6.36
C ARG A 99 -8.75 15.16 -7.17
N LEU A 100 -7.59 14.93 -6.57
CA LEU A 100 -6.45 14.31 -7.25
C LEU A 100 -6.49 12.79 -7.18
N VAL A 101 -7.28 12.22 -6.29
CA VAL A 101 -7.48 10.76 -6.24
C VAL A 101 -8.52 10.37 -7.27
N ARG A 102 -8.13 9.55 -8.24
CA ARG A 102 -9.03 9.05 -9.30
C ARG A 102 -9.29 7.58 -9.10
N PRO A 103 -10.54 7.10 -9.30
CA PRO A 103 -10.84 5.67 -9.30
C PRO A 103 -9.93 4.91 -10.29
N GLY A 104 -9.40 3.79 -9.86
CA GLY A 104 -8.55 2.92 -10.67
C GLY A 104 -7.07 3.34 -10.75
N LEU A 105 -6.67 4.44 -10.13
CA LEU A 105 -5.26 4.77 -9.95
C LEU A 105 -4.80 4.33 -8.56
N LEU A 106 -3.66 3.64 -8.52
CA LEU A 106 -3.03 3.22 -7.28
C LEU A 106 -2.01 4.28 -6.84
N PRO A 107 -2.26 5.00 -5.73
CA PRO A 107 -1.34 6.03 -5.25
C PRO A 107 -0.08 5.45 -4.60
N MET A 108 -0.06 4.15 -4.36
CA MET A 108 1.04 3.42 -3.72
C MET A 108 1.33 2.13 -4.48
N ASP A 109 2.59 1.68 -4.38
CA ASP A 109 3.02 0.35 -4.79
C ASP A 109 4.14 -0.16 -3.88
N LEU A 110 4.39 -1.47 -3.88
CA LEU A 110 5.45 -2.08 -3.08
C LEU A 110 6.83 -1.80 -3.65
N LEU A 111 7.83 -1.73 -2.76
CA LEU A 111 9.21 -1.91 -3.17
C LEU A 111 9.43 -3.36 -3.63
N PRO A 112 10.39 -3.62 -4.54
CA PRO A 112 10.62 -4.95 -5.12
C PRO A 112 10.97 -6.05 -4.11
N ASP A 113 11.52 -5.65 -2.96
CA ASP A 113 11.87 -6.54 -1.84
C ASP A 113 10.74 -6.69 -0.81
N GLU A 114 9.57 -6.10 -1.10
CA GLU A 114 8.41 -6.04 -0.19
C GLU A 114 8.72 -5.41 1.19
N GLY A 115 9.88 -4.79 1.32
CA GLY A 115 10.37 -4.16 2.56
C GLY A 115 9.95 -2.70 2.71
N GLY A 116 8.88 -2.29 2.04
CA GLY A 116 8.38 -0.93 2.10
C GLY A 116 7.48 -0.56 0.93
N ALA A 117 7.24 0.73 0.75
CA ALA A 117 6.33 1.24 -0.26
C ALA A 117 6.87 2.49 -0.98
N VAL A 118 6.41 2.69 -2.20
CA VAL A 118 6.48 3.96 -2.92
C VAL A 118 5.12 4.62 -2.91
N VAL A 119 5.09 5.92 -2.70
CA VAL A 119 3.84 6.68 -2.53
C VAL A 119 3.88 7.95 -3.36
N ALA A 120 2.87 8.15 -4.17
CA ALA A 120 2.71 9.35 -4.98
C ALA A 120 2.09 10.49 -4.16
N ASN A 121 2.75 11.65 -4.14
CA ASN A 121 2.17 12.89 -3.65
C ASN A 121 2.02 13.88 -4.83
N PRO A 122 0.81 13.99 -5.40
CA PRO A 122 0.59 14.81 -6.59
C PRO A 122 0.67 16.33 -6.33
N VAL A 123 0.44 16.77 -5.11
CA VAL A 123 0.49 18.20 -4.74
C VAL A 123 1.93 18.69 -4.76
N GLU A 124 2.82 17.96 -4.14
CA GLU A 124 4.24 18.29 -4.09
C GLU A 124 5.00 17.87 -5.35
N LYS A 125 4.37 17.10 -6.24
CA LYS A 125 5.00 16.51 -7.44
C LYS A 125 6.18 15.62 -7.08
N VAL A 126 5.98 14.79 -6.06
CA VAL A 126 7.01 13.93 -5.50
C VAL A 126 6.48 12.51 -5.38
N ILE A 127 7.35 11.54 -5.60
CA ILE A 127 7.18 10.15 -5.22
C ILE A 127 8.10 9.91 -4.04
N TYR A 128 7.53 9.48 -2.91
CA TYR A 128 8.25 9.16 -1.69
C TYR A 128 8.52 7.67 -1.59
N PHE A 129 9.67 7.32 -1.03
CA PHE A 129 10.08 5.95 -0.73
C PHE A 129 10.07 5.74 0.78
N TYR A 130 9.45 4.67 1.21
CA TYR A 130 9.40 4.27 2.62
C TYR A 130 10.01 2.89 2.76
N THR A 131 10.86 2.71 3.75
CA THR A 131 11.36 1.41 4.17
C THR A 131 10.69 1.03 5.48
N ASP A 132 10.30 -0.22 5.61
CA ASP A 132 9.64 -0.73 6.81
C ASP A 132 10.44 -0.41 8.08
N GLY A 133 9.72 0.03 9.11
CA GLY A 133 10.32 0.44 10.39
C GLY A 133 10.84 1.88 10.45
N MET A 134 10.86 2.60 9.34
CA MET A 134 11.22 4.02 9.33
C MET A 134 9.98 4.90 9.50
N MET A 135 10.11 5.94 10.33
CA MET A 135 9.02 6.86 10.66
C MET A 135 8.93 8.08 9.71
N SER A 136 9.72 8.09 8.65
CA SER A 136 9.77 9.14 7.63
C SER A 136 10.20 8.55 6.30
N PRO A 137 9.97 9.25 5.17
CA PRO A 137 10.48 8.81 3.88
C PRO A 137 11.99 8.62 3.91
N THR A 138 12.47 7.51 3.37
CA THR A 138 13.90 7.21 3.22
C THR A 138 14.50 7.83 1.97
N GLY A 139 13.66 8.26 1.05
CA GLY A 139 14.05 8.94 -0.17
C GLY A 139 12.86 9.56 -0.88
N SER A 140 13.15 10.33 -1.92
CA SER A 140 12.13 10.95 -2.73
C SER A 140 12.60 11.21 -4.16
N PHE A 141 11.65 11.22 -5.08
CA PHE A 141 11.87 11.56 -6.48
C PHE A 141 10.90 12.67 -6.92
N LYS A 142 11.42 13.78 -7.42
CA LYS A 142 10.62 14.88 -7.96
C LYS A 142 10.23 14.60 -9.41
N THR A 143 8.94 14.71 -9.70
CA THR A 143 8.40 14.50 -11.05
C THR A 143 8.38 15.78 -11.91
N TRP A 144 8.82 16.91 -11.35
CA TRP A 144 9.02 18.24 -11.96
C TRP A 144 7.81 18.78 -12.75
N ALA A 145 7.51 18.20 -13.90
CA ALA A 145 6.49 18.71 -14.82
C ALA A 145 5.10 18.08 -14.65
N SER A 146 5.00 16.97 -13.92
CA SER A 146 3.78 16.16 -13.84
C SER A 146 3.34 15.94 -12.40
N ASN A 147 2.03 15.93 -12.17
CA ASN A 147 1.47 15.51 -10.90
C ASN A 147 1.34 13.99 -10.90
N PRO A 148 2.09 13.24 -10.08
CA PRO A 148 1.99 11.79 -10.02
C PRO A 148 0.67 11.39 -9.33
N LEU A 149 -0.32 10.99 -10.11
CA LEU A 149 -1.63 10.58 -9.59
C LEU A 149 -1.66 9.11 -9.16
N GLY A 150 -0.69 8.33 -9.62
CA GLY A 150 -0.49 6.93 -9.30
C GLY A 150 0.94 6.54 -9.56
N VAL A 151 1.34 5.40 -9.00
CA VAL A 151 2.67 4.82 -9.16
C VAL A 151 2.54 3.31 -9.36
N ILE A 152 3.34 2.78 -10.29
CA ILE A 152 3.50 1.34 -10.49
C ILE A 152 4.99 1.09 -10.58
N LEU A 153 5.46 0.14 -9.81
CA LEU A 153 6.85 -0.26 -9.78
C LEU A 153 7.01 -1.61 -10.49
N TYR A 154 7.93 -1.67 -11.44
CA TYR A 154 8.28 -2.90 -12.11
C TYR A 154 9.70 -3.30 -11.73
N ASP A 155 9.82 -4.42 -11.05
CA ASP A 155 11.12 -5.05 -10.80
C ASP A 155 11.51 -5.86 -12.06
N ARG A 156 12.53 -5.36 -12.78
CA ARG A 156 13.13 -6.05 -13.94
C ARG A 156 14.49 -6.66 -13.60
N SER A 157 14.81 -6.75 -12.31
CA SER A 157 16.08 -7.33 -11.88
C SER A 157 16.14 -8.81 -12.23
N LEU A 158 17.31 -9.25 -12.68
CA LEU A 158 17.61 -10.66 -12.80
C LEU A 158 17.90 -11.24 -11.42
N ARG A 159 17.19 -12.28 -11.02
CA ARG A 159 17.39 -12.98 -9.76
C ARG A 159 17.97 -14.34 -9.99
N GLU A 160 19.04 -14.69 -9.29
CA GLU A 160 19.64 -16.00 -9.36
C GLU A 160 18.72 -17.05 -8.72
N ARG A 161 18.44 -18.12 -9.45
CA ARG A 161 17.65 -19.25 -8.99
C ARG A 161 18.51 -20.21 -8.17
N GLY A 162 18.55 -19.98 -6.84
CA GLY A 162 19.15 -20.92 -5.89
C GLY A 162 20.62 -21.27 -6.14
N ASN A 163 21.55 -20.34 -6.21
CA ASN A 163 23.00 -20.57 -6.42
C ASN A 163 23.36 -21.47 -7.61
N SER A 164 22.53 -21.48 -8.64
CA SER A 164 22.70 -22.38 -9.81
C SER A 164 23.42 -21.71 -10.99
N GLY A 165 23.74 -20.42 -10.90
CA GLY A 165 24.23 -19.61 -12.02
C GLY A 165 23.13 -19.32 -13.06
N VAL A 166 21.90 -19.71 -12.82
CA VAL A 166 20.75 -19.39 -13.67
C VAL A 166 20.04 -18.18 -13.12
N TYR A 167 19.90 -17.16 -13.95
CA TYR A 167 19.21 -15.93 -13.61
C TYR A 167 17.86 -15.89 -14.30
N GLU A 168 16.83 -15.50 -13.57
CA GLU A 168 15.46 -15.37 -14.08
C GLU A 168 14.87 -14.01 -13.74
N THR A 169 13.99 -13.54 -14.60
CA THR A 169 13.11 -12.39 -14.33
C THR A 169 11.74 -12.69 -14.91
N VAL A 170 10.73 -12.02 -14.40
CA VAL A 170 9.36 -12.09 -14.91
C VAL A 170 9.01 -10.75 -15.52
N THR A 171 8.60 -10.75 -16.78
CA THR A 171 8.07 -9.55 -17.44
C THR A 171 6.76 -9.88 -18.13
N ARG A 172 5.88 -8.90 -18.22
CA ARG A 172 4.65 -9.00 -18.99
C ARG A 172 4.93 -8.60 -20.43
N LEU A 173 4.56 -9.47 -21.37
CA LEU A 173 4.57 -9.16 -22.79
C LEU A 173 3.13 -8.88 -23.22
N ASP A 174 2.89 -7.73 -23.83
CA ASP A 174 1.54 -7.30 -24.21
C ASP A 174 1.07 -7.99 -25.50
N GLU A 175 1.98 -8.44 -26.35
CA GLU A 175 1.68 -9.13 -27.61
C GLU A 175 2.51 -10.41 -27.76
N PRO A 176 1.97 -11.48 -28.37
CA PRO A 176 2.77 -12.65 -28.71
C PRO A 176 3.76 -12.32 -29.82
N GLY A 177 5.02 -12.74 -29.66
CA GLY A 177 6.07 -12.44 -30.64
C GLY A 177 7.44 -13.02 -30.27
N VAL A 178 8.46 -12.68 -31.05
CA VAL A 178 9.85 -12.95 -30.75
C VAL A 178 10.45 -11.69 -30.15
N TYR A 179 11.08 -11.84 -29.00
CA TYR A 179 11.65 -10.73 -28.25
C TYR A 179 13.16 -10.98 -28.07
N ASP A 180 13.94 -9.92 -28.26
CA ASP A 180 15.34 -9.91 -27.86
C ASP A 180 15.44 -9.53 -26.37
N VAL A 181 16.14 -10.36 -25.61
CA VAL A 181 16.45 -10.11 -24.21
C VAL A 181 17.90 -9.64 -24.15
N PRO A 182 18.15 -8.33 -23.90
CA PRO A 182 19.49 -7.77 -23.85
C PRO A 182 20.29 -8.23 -22.63
#